data_2a4df8aa1ad32521dbc07506048452cb
#
_entry.id   2a4df8aa1ad32521dbc07506048452cb
#
_cell.length_a   1.000
_cell.length_b   1.000
_cell.length_c   1.000
_cell.angle_alpha   90.00
_cell.angle_beta   90.00
_cell.angle_gamma   90.00
#
_symmetry.space_group_name_H-M   'P 1'
#
loop_
_entity.id
_entity.type
_entity.pdbx_description
1 polymer ?
#
loop_
_entity_poly.entity_id
_entity_poly.type
_entity_poly.pdbx_seq_one_letter_code
_entity_poly.pdbx_strand_id
1 'polypeptide(L)'
;YDLVHTAVYSIVLELIVECFNRRGIMGLAFPFMHPVIFIYNTLIIMTSMALALFFRRRMFVYSVVSAFWIGLALTNFIILSSRKTPFTAMDFYLIKDAIKVAGLYVSVIQIILIALLVIAVIAGLVFLWRKAPKLEVTIKKTKFVAYAAVQMILVFLAAYGMGITLLFTGAVEGHFGNLAQAYKKYGFSHCFVSSVLDRGIKKSGDYSEEYMDSL
;
A
#
# COMPACT_ATOMS: atom_id res chain seq x y z
N TYR A 1 23.06 8.40 3.57
CA TYR A 1 22.04 9.47 3.72
C TYR A 1 20.73 9.13 2.98
N ASP A 2 20.80 8.62 1.76
CA ASP A 2 19.63 8.38 0.91
C ASP A 2 18.65 7.35 1.50
N LEU A 3 19.17 6.24 2.00
CA LEU A 3 18.35 5.19 2.62
C LEU A 3 17.67 5.66 3.90
N VAL A 4 18.35 6.50 4.68
CA VAL A 4 17.80 7.08 5.91
C VAL A 4 16.62 8.00 5.60
N HIS A 5 16.74 8.87 4.58
CA HIS A 5 15.62 9.70 4.14
C HIS A 5 14.45 8.85 3.67
N THR A 6 14.72 7.80 2.85
CA THR A 6 13.67 6.88 2.40
C THR A 6 12.98 6.21 3.59
N ALA A 7 13.74 5.78 4.61
CA ALA A 7 13.18 5.18 5.83
C ALA A 7 12.29 6.17 6.61
N VAL A 8 12.76 7.41 6.82
CA VAL A 8 11.98 8.44 7.52
C VAL A 8 10.67 8.74 6.78
N TYR A 9 10.72 8.93 5.44
CA TYR A 9 9.50 9.14 4.65
C TYR A 9 8.55 7.95 4.74
N SER A 10 9.08 6.72 4.74
CA SER A 10 8.26 5.49 4.84
C SER A 10 7.61 5.36 6.21
N ILE A 11 8.30 5.69 7.31
CA ILE A 11 7.74 5.70 8.66
C ILE A 11 6.59 6.70 8.77
N VAL A 12 6.81 7.94 8.30
CA VAL A 12 5.77 8.98 8.34
C VAL A 12 4.56 8.56 7.50
N LEU A 13 4.80 8.01 6.32
CA LEU A 13 3.73 7.57 5.44
C LEU A 13 2.94 6.40 6.04
N GLU A 14 3.60 5.42 6.65
CA GLU A 14 2.93 4.30 7.31
C GLU A 14 2.08 4.78 8.48
N LEU A 15 2.55 5.75 9.27
CA LEU A 15 1.73 6.37 10.33
C LEU A 15 0.46 7.02 9.77
N ILE A 16 0.58 7.74 8.65
CA ILE A 16 -0.58 8.37 7.98
C ILE A 16 -1.55 7.28 7.49
N VAL A 17 -1.06 6.25 6.84
CA VAL A 17 -1.85 5.12 6.32
C VAL A 17 -2.60 4.43 7.47
N GLU A 18 -1.95 4.17 8.60
CA GLU A 18 -2.57 3.55 9.77
C GLU A 18 -3.59 4.47 10.46
N CYS A 19 -3.39 5.79 10.42
CA CYS A 19 -4.41 6.73 10.89
C CYS A 19 -5.70 6.63 10.08
N PHE A 20 -5.61 6.49 8.75
CA PHE A 20 -6.78 6.24 7.90
C PHE A 20 -7.39 4.85 8.16
N ASN A 21 -6.57 3.81 8.27
CA ASN A 21 -7.03 2.44 8.52
C ASN A 21 -7.80 2.31 9.85
N ARG A 22 -7.34 3.00 10.89
CA ARG A 22 -7.93 2.96 12.24
C ARG A 22 -8.90 4.11 12.51
N ARG A 23 -9.24 4.90 11.50
CA ARG A 23 -10.20 6.02 11.55
C ARG A 23 -9.85 7.08 12.58
N GLY A 24 -8.59 7.51 12.64
CA GLY A 24 -8.17 8.64 13.46
C GLY A 24 -6.85 8.44 14.19
N ILE A 25 -6.67 9.18 15.27
CA ILE A 25 -5.42 9.27 16.06
C ILE A 25 -4.99 7.91 16.64
N MET A 26 -5.89 6.96 16.78
CA MET A 26 -5.57 5.59 17.21
C MET A 26 -4.53 4.89 16.32
N GLY A 27 -4.36 5.32 15.07
CA GLY A 27 -3.28 4.86 14.20
C GLY A 27 -1.88 5.17 14.74
N LEU A 28 -1.72 6.28 15.47
CA LEU A 28 -0.43 6.66 16.09
C LEU A 28 -0.04 5.73 17.26
N ALA A 29 -0.99 5.01 17.85
CA ALA A 29 -0.72 4.02 18.88
C ALA A 29 -0.21 2.69 18.32
N PHE A 30 -0.41 2.43 17.02
CA PHE A 30 -0.06 1.16 16.40
C PHE A 30 1.41 0.76 16.53
N PRO A 31 2.40 1.67 16.33
CA PRO A 31 3.81 1.34 16.55
C PRO A 31 4.13 0.87 17.96
N PHE A 32 3.40 1.38 18.95
CA PHE A 32 3.61 1.02 20.36
C PHE A 32 2.92 -0.28 20.75
N MET A 33 1.77 -0.57 20.14
CA MET A 33 1.01 -1.79 20.41
C MET A 33 1.58 -3.01 19.66
N HIS A 34 2.05 -2.80 18.43
CA HIS A 34 2.56 -3.84 17.54
C HIS A 34 3.84 -3.41 16.82
N PRO A 35 4.95 -3.17 17.55
CA PRO A 35 6.15 -2.56 16.98
C PRO A 35 6.76 -3.38 15.84
N VAL A 36 6.80 -4.70 15.96
CA VAL A 36 7.38 -5.59 14.94
C VAL A 36 6.57 -5.55 13.65
N ILE A 37 5.24 -5.57 13.78
CA ILE A 37 4.32 -5.51 12.62
C ILE A 37 4.39 -4.13 11.96
N PHE A 38 4.50 -3.06 12.75
CA PHE A 38 4.68 -1.70 12.23
C PHE A 38 5.98 -1.56 11.42
N ILE A 39 7.09 -2.09 11.92
CA ILE A 39 8.37 -2.10 11.19
C ILE A 39 8.22 -2.88 9.87
N TYR A 40 7.54 -4.02 9.89
CA TYR A 40 7.29 -4.80 8.70
C TYR A 40 6.45 -4.04 7.65
N ASN A 41 5.36 -3.40 8.07
CA ASN A 41 4.54 -2.56 7.19
C ASN A 41 5.36 -1.38 6.63
N THR A 42 6.19 -0.76 7.46
CA THR A 42 7.12 0.30 7.03
C THR A 42 8.10 -0.20 5.96
N LEU A 43 8.63 -1.42 6.09
CA LEU A 43 9.51 -2.03 5.08
C LEU A 43 8.79 -2.29 3.75
N ILE A 44 7.51 -2.67 3.79
CA ILE A 44 6.68 -2.81 2.60
C ILE A 44 6.57 -1.46 1.86
N ILE A 45 6.21 -0.40 2.57
CA ILE A 45 6.15 0.96 1.99
C ILE A 45 7.53 1.40 1.51
N MET A 46 8.58 1.15 2.31
CA MET A 46 9.96 1.51 1.97
C MET A 46 10.42 0.84 0.69
N THR A 47 9.98 -0.38 0.40
CA THR A 47 10.29 -1.06 -0.86
C THR A 47 9.75 -0.28 -2.07
N SER A 48 8.54 0.24 -2.00
CA SER A 48 7.97 1.10 -3.05
C SER A 48 8.65 2.48 -3.10
N MET A 49 8.97 3.07 -1.95
CA MET A 49 9.69 4.34 -1.85
C MET A 49 11.13 4.25 -2.40
N ALA A 50 11.77 3.08 -2.31
CA ALA A 50 13.11 2.85 -2.84
C ALA A 50 13.20 3.04 -4.36
N LEU A 51 12.07 3.00 -5.09
CA LEU A 51 12.02 3.39 -6.50
C LEU A 51 12.56 4.81 -6.73
N ALA A 52 12.39 5.71 -5.76
CA ALA A 52 12.90 7.08 -5.85
C ALA A 52 14.43 7.16 -5.99
N LEU A 53 15.16 6.14 -5.53
CA LEU A 53 16.62 6.08 -5.60
C LEU A 53 17.13 6.03 -7.03
N PHE A 54 16.34 5.55 -8.00
CA PHE A 54 16.69 5.53 -9.42
C PHE A 54 16.52 6.90 -10.10
N PHE A 55 15.87 7.85 -9.47
CA PHE A 55 15.51 9.12 -10.07
C PHE A 55 16.30 10.28 -9.45
N ARG A 56 16.69 11.24 -10.30
CA ARG A 56 17.34 12.47 -9.83
C ARG A 56 16.37 13.41 -9.10
N ARG A 57 15.07 13.35 -9.41
CA ARG A 57 14.00 14.11 -8.75
C ARG A 57 13.29 13.25 -7.70
N ARG A 58 14.01 12.85 -6.68
CA ARG A 58 13.52 11.91 -5.65
C ARG A 58 12.26 12.40 -4.95
N MET A 59 12.20 13.70 -4.62
CA MET A 59 11.03 14.30 -3.96
C MET A 59 9.74 14.11 -4.78
N PHE A 60 9.82 14.21 -6.10
CA PHE A 60 8.67 13.93 -6.95
C PHE A 60 8.23 12.46 -6.84
N VAL A 61 9.16 11.53 -6.90
CA VAL A 61 8.82 10.10 -6.81
C VAL A 61 8.28 9.74 -5.43
N TYR A 62 8.87 10.27 -4.35
CA TYR A 62 8.30 10.12 -3.01
C TYR A 62 6.86 10.64 -2.94
N SER A 63 6.57 11.78 -3.56
CA SER A 63 5.22 12.34 -3.58
C SER A 63 4.24 11.47 -4.38
N VAL A 64 4.67 10.90 -5.51
CA VAL A 64 3.84 9.97 -6.31
C VAL A 64 3.52 8.71 -5.50
N VAL A 65 4.53 8.10 -4.88
CA VAL A 65 4.33 6.89 -4.06
C VAL A 65 3.48 7.20 -2.83
N SER A 66 3.68 8.38 -2.19
CA SER A 66 2.84 8.81 -1.08
C SER A 66 1.39 9.02 -1.51
N ALA A 67 1.15 9.68 -2.65
CA ALA A 67 -0.19 9.88 -3.18
C ALA A 67 -0.90 8.54 -3.47
N PHE A 68 -0.17 7.54 -3.96
CA PHE A 68 -0.69 6.20 -4.18
C PHE A 68 -1.13 5.53 -2.86
N TRP A 69 -0.25 5.47 -1.85
CA TRP A 69 -0.57 4.83 -0.57
C TRP A 69 -1.66 5.58 0.20
N ILE A 70 -1.61 6.91 0.22
CA ILE A 70 -2.66 7.73 0.85
C ILE A 70 -3.98 7.55 0.10
N GLY A 71 -3.97 7.47 -1.22
CA GLY A 71 -5.15 7.20 -2.03
C GLY A 71 -5.80 5.85 -1.67
N LEU A 72 -5.01 4.78 -1.54
CA LEU A 72 -5.49 3.47 -1.10
C LEU A 72 -6.05 3.52 0.32
N ALA A 73 -5.34 4.17 1.25
CA ALA A 73 -5.75 4.28 2.64
C ALA A 73 -7.03 5.12 2.80
N LEU A 74 -7.16 6.21 2.04
CA LEU A 74 -8.36 7.04 1.99
C LEU A 74 -9.55 6.25 1.40
N THR A 75 -9.33 5.49 0.34
CA THR A 75 -10.35 4.59 -0.23
C THR A 75 -10.81 3.58 0.80
N ASN A 76 -9.89 2.96 1.54
CA ASN A 76 -10.21 2.05 2.64
C ASN A 76 -11.04 2.75 3.74
N PHE A 77 -10.65 3.97 4.12
CA PHE A 77 -11.38 4.77 5.11
C PHE A 77 -12.83 5.03 4.69
N ILE A 78 -13.04 5.43 3.42
CA ILE A 78 -14.38 5.69 2.86
C ILE A 78 -15.20 4.40 2.81
N ILE A 79 -14.61 3.31 2.32
CA ILE A 79 -15.29 2.01 2.20
C ILE A 79 -15.69 1.47 3.57
N LEU A 80 -14.81 1.54 4.56
CA LEU A 80 -15.12 1.16 5.94
C LEU A 80 -16.22 2.02 6.57
N SER A 81 -16.53 3.20 6.03
CA SER A 81 -17.66 4.01 6.48
C SER A 81 -19.00 3.48 5.97
N SER A 82 -18.99 2.77 4.84
CA SER A 82 -20.19 2.23 4.19
C SER A 82 -20.39 0.73 4.44
N ARG A 83 -19.29 -0.04 4.57
CA ARG A 83 -19.34 -1.48 4.82
C ARG A 83 -18.34 -1.89 5.92
N LYS A 84 -18.57 -3.05 6.55
CA LYS A 84 -17.69 -3.57 7.63
C LYS A 84 -16.38 -4.19 7.12
N THR A 85 -16.30 -4.51 5.82
CA THR A 85 -15.11 -5.13 5.22
C THR A 85 -14.17 -4.08 4.66
N PRO A 86 -12.86 -4.18 4.92
CA PRO A 86 -11.86 -3.25 4.41
C PRO A 86 -11.66 -3.38 2.88
N PHE A 87 -10.99 -2.39 2.31
CA PHE A 87 -10.62 -2.35 0.90
C PHE A 87 -9.52 -3.37 0.61
N THR A 88 -9.70 -4.17 -0.43
CA THR A 88 -8.76 -5.19 -0.89
C THR A 88 -8.47 -5.05 -2.38
N ALA A 89 -7.44 -5.75 -2.87
CA ALA A 89 -7.14 -5.78 -4.30
C ALA A 89 -8.28 -6.36 -5.14
N MET A 90 -9.13 -7.22 -4.57
CA MET A 90 -10.30 -7.78 -5.25
C MET A 90 -11.34 -6.71 -5.59
N ASP A 91 -11.40 -5.63 -4.82
CA ASP A 91 -12.33 -4.52 -5.10
C ASP A 91 -12.03 -3.80 -6.42
N PHE A 92 -10.79 -3.88 -6.93
CA PHE A 92 -10.46 -3.36 -8.26
C PHE A 92 -11.16 -4.12 -9.40
N TYR A 93 -11.41 -5.40 -9.24
CA TYR A 93 -12.16 -6.19 -10.23
C TYR A 93 -13.64 -5.82 -10.23
N LEU A 94 -14.17 -5.40 -9.07
CA LEU A 94 -15.55 -4.99 -8.91
C LEU A 94 -15.80 -3.52 -9.29
N ILE A 95 -14.77 -2.76 -9.64
CA ILE A 95 -14.88 -1.30 -9.87
C ILE A 95 -15.85 -0.98 -11.02
N LYS A 96 -15.89 -1.81 -12.07
CA LYS A 96 -16.81 -1.64 -13.21
C LYS A 96 -18.27 -1.76 -12.78
N ASP A 97 -18.58 -2.69 -11.89
CA ASP A 97 -19.93 -2.90 -11.40
C ASP A 97 -20.28 -1.87 -10.34
N ALA A 98 -19.32 -1.47 -9.49
CA ALA A 98 -19.49 -0.38 -8.55
C ALA A 98 -19.82 0.95 -9.25
N ILE A 99 -19.18 1.27 -10.37
CA ILE A 99 -19.46 2.49 -11.15
C ILE A 99 -20.91 2.48 -11.69
N LYS A 100 -21.44 1.34 -12.12
CA LYS A 100 -22.82 1.25 -12.65
C LYS A 100 -23.86 1.61 -11.58
N VAL A 101 -23.59 1.30 -10.32
CA VAL A 101 -24.50 1.55 -9.19
C VAL A 101 -24.12 2.79 -8.37
N ALA A 102 -22.97 3.40 -8.64
CA ALA A 102 -22.44 4.54 -7.90
C ALA A 102 -23.45 5.73 -7.90
N GLY A 103 -24.13 5.96 -9.02
CA GLY A 103 -25.16 7.03 -9.13
C GLY A 103 -26.33 6.87 -8.16
N LEU A 104 -26.54 5.70 -7.56
CA LEU A 104 -27.58 5.45 -6.55
C LEU A 104 -27.11 5.81 -5.13
N TYR A 105 -25.79 5.82 -4.89
CA TYR A 105 -25.19 5.95 -3.55
C TYR A 105 -24.35 7.21 -3.36
N VAL A 106 -23.89 7.83 -4.46
CA VAL A 106 -23.00 8.98 -4.42
C VAL A 106 -23.71 10.21 -4.97
N SER A 107 -23.83 11.26 -4.16
CA SER A 107 -24.44 12.52 -4.58
C SER A 107 -23.54 13.26 -5.60
N VAL A 108 -24.15 14.09 -6.44
CA VAL A 108 -23.42 14.91 -7.44
C VAL A 108 -22.35 15.78 -6.76
N ILE A 109 -22.65 16.31 -5.57
CA ILE A 109 -21.68 17.12 -4.80
C ILE A 109 -20.45 16.29 -4.41
N GLN A 110 -20.64 15.04 -3.97
CA GLN A 110 -19.53 14.15 -3.64
C GLN A 110 -18.66 13.83 -4.87
N ILE A 111 -19.28 13.62 -6.01
CA ILE A 111 -18.55 13.41 -7.29
C ILE A 111 -17.70 14.64 -7.64
N ILE A 112 -18.27 15.84 -7.51
CA ILE A 112 -17.54 17.10 -7.76
C ILE A 112 -16.38 17.26 -6.79
N LEU A 113 -16.57 16.99 -5.50
CA LEU A 113 -15.51 17.06 -4.49
C LEU A 113 -14.37 16.07 -4.76
N ILE A 114 -14.69 14.84 -5.14
CA ILE A 114 -13.69 13.84 -5.52
C ILE A 114 -12.91 14.29 -6.77
N ALA A 115 -13.62 14.81 -7.79
CA ALA A 115 -12.97 15.32 -9.00
C ALA A 115 -12.03 16.49 -8.69
N LEU A 116 -12.44 17.44 -7.86
CA LEU A 116 -11.60 18.56 -7.42
C LEU A 116 -10.37 18.08 -6.64
N LEU A 117 -10.53 17.10 -5.76
CA LEU A 117 -9.41 16.48 -5.03
C LEU A 117 -8.41 15.84 -5.98
N VAL A 118 -8.88 15.06 -6.96
CA VAL A 118 -8.01 14.42 -7.96
C VAL A 118 -7.27 15.48 -8.79
N ILE A 119 -7.95 16.53 -9.24
CA ILE A 119 -7.33 17.64 -9.97
C ILE A 119 -6.27 18.33 -9.10
N ALA A 120 -6.54 18.59 -7.84
CA ALA A 120 -5.60 19.21 -6.91
C ALA A 120 -4.35 18.35 -6.70
N VAL A 121 -4.51 17.03 -6.55
CA VAL A 121 -3.39 16.07 -6.44
C VAL A 121 -2.55 16.08 -7.72
N ILE A 122 -3.18 16.01 -8.89
CA ILE A 122 -2.47 16.04 -10.19
C ILE A 122 -1.71 17.37 -10.35
N ALA A 123 -2.36 18.50 -10.07
CA ALA A 123 -1.72 19.82 -10.13
C ALA A 123 -0.52 19.92 -9.18
N GLY A 124 -0.65 19.41 -7.95
CA GLY A 124 0.44 19.32 -6.97
C GLY A 124 1.60 18.47 -7.48
N LEU A 125 1.34 17.31 -8.05
CA LEU A 125 2.37 16.44 -8.64
C LEU A 125 3.06 17.11 -9.84
N VAL A 126 2.33 17.80 -10.71
CA VAL A 126 2.90 18.56 -11.84
C VAL A 126 3.77 19.71 -11.34
N PHE A 127 3.31 20.43 -10.30
CA PHE A 127 4.09 21.47 -9.67
C PHE A 127 5.40 20.93 -9.09
N LEU A 128 5.32 19.83 -8.34
CA LEU A 128 6.51 19.16 -7.78
C LEU A 128 7.43 18.64 -8.89
N TRP A 129 6.90 18.09 -9.97
CA TRP A 129 7.70 17.69 -11.12
C TRP A 129 8.52 18.86 -11.68
N ARG A 130 7.93 20.05 -11.76
CA ARG A 130 8.62 21.25 -12.28
C ARG A 130 9.59 21.86 -11.30
N LYS A 131 9.27 21.90 -9.99
CA LYS A 131 10.01 22.64 -8.96
C LYS A 131 10.93 21.75 -8.10
N ALA A 132 10.75 20.42 -8.08
CA ALA A 132 11.58 19.55 -7.26
C ALA A 132 13.07 19.67 -7.63
N PRO A 133 13.94 19.84 -6.62
CA PRO A 133 15.38 19.90 -6.83
C PRO A 133 15.88 18.62 -7.48
N LYS A 134 16.78 18.79 -8.45
CA LYS A 134 17.47 17.67 -9.08
C LYS A 134 18.70 17.36 -8.27
N LEU A 135 18.89 16.10 -7.92
CA LEU A 135 20.12 15.64 -7.29
C LEU A 135 21.29 15.81 -8.28
N GLU A 136 22.30 16.52 -7.86
CA GLU A 136 23.57 16.62 -8.60
C GLU A 136 24.37 15.33 -8.39
N VAL A 137 24.49 14.54 -9.42
CA VAL A 137 25.17 13.25 -9.37
C VAL A 137 26.50 13.37 -10.09
N THR A 138 27.59 13.37 -9.32
CA THR A 138 28.97 13.46 -9.83
C THR A 138 29.47 12.13 -10.38
N ILE A 139 28.83 10.99 -10.02
CA ILE A 139 29.23 9.65 -10.44
C ILE A 139 28.64 9.26 -11.81
N LYS A 140 29.30 8.35 -12.53
CA LYS A 140 28.79 7.81 -13.79
C LYS A 140 27.39 7.23 -13.61
N LYS A 141 26.50 7.45 -14.60
CA LYS A 141 25.09 6.99 -14.58
C LYS A 141 24.96 5.50 -14.23
N THR A 142 25.85 4.65 -14.77
CA THR A 142 25.85 3.22 -14.49
C THR A 142 26.08 2.90 -13.01
N LYS A 143 27.05 3.57 -12.38
CA LYS A 143 27.31 3.41 -10.93
C LYS A 143 26.16 3.91 -10.09
N PHE A 144 25.53 5.02 -10.48
CA PHE A 144 24.34 5.56 -9.79
C PHE A 144 23.17 4.54 -9.80
N VAL A 145 22.87 3.97 -10.99
CA VAL A 145 21.80 2.96 -11.12
C VAL A 145 22.15 1.68 -10.34
N ALA A 146 23.41 1.22 -10.42
CA ALA A 146 23.85 0.06 -9.65
C ALA A 146 23.71 0.27 -8.14
N TYR A 147 24.06 1.46 -7.64
CA TYR A 147 23.92 1.79 -6.22
C TYR A 147 22.46 1.82 -5.77
N ALA A 148 21.59 2.41 -6.58
CA ALA A 148 20.14 2.42 -6.34
C ALA A 148 19.57 0.99 -6.34
N ALA A 149 19.98 0.16 -7.29
CA ALA A 149 19.55 -1.24 -7.38
C ALA A 149 19.96 -2.06 -6.15
N VAL A 150 21.20 -1.93 -5.71
CA VAL A 150 21.68 -2.63 -4.49
C VAL A 150 20.85 -2.21 -3.27
N GLN A 151 20.63 -0.92 -3.09
CA GLN A 151 19.82 -0.42 -1.96
C GLN A 151 18.37 -0.93 -2.03
N MET A 152 17.76 -0.93 -3.20
CA MET A 152 16.40 -1.44 -3.39
C MET A 152 16.33 -2.94 -3.09
N ILE A 153 17.30 -3.73 -3.57
CA ILE A 153 17.38 -5.18 -3.30
C ILE A 153 17.53 -5.44 -1.80
N LEU A 154 18.37 -4.68 -1.09
CA LEU A 154 18.55 -4.83 0.36
C LEU A 154 17.24 -4.56 1.12
N VAL A 155 16.53 -3.50 0.77
CA VAL A 155 15.22 -3.18 1.38
C VAL A 155 14.20 -4.28 1.09
N PHE A 156 14.13 -4.73 -0.16
CA PHE A 156 13.24 -5.82 -0.56
C PHE A 156 13.55 -7.13 0.19
N LEU A 157 14.82 -7.51 0.28
CA LEU A 157 15.23 -8.71 1.02
C LEU A 157 14.93 -8.59 2.51
N ALA A 158 15.09 -7.41 3.11
CA ALA A 158 14.71 -7.15 4.49
C ALA A 158 13.20 -7.30 4.71
N ALA A 159 12.38 -6.71 3.83
CA ALA A 159 10.93 -6.84 3.88
C ALA A 159 10.47 -8.30 3.69
N TYR A 160 11.03 -8.98 2.69
CA TYR A 160 10.72 -10.37 2.37
C TYR A 160 11.13 -11.33 3.49
N GLY A 161 12.36 -11.20 3.98
CA GLY A 161 12.87 -12.03 5.08
C GLY A 161 12.07 -11.82 6.37
N MET A 162 11.73 -10.57 6.70
CA MET A 162 10.87 -10.27 7.85
C MET A 162 9.47 -10.86 7.66
N GLY A 163 8.89 -10.75 6.47
CA GLY A 163 7.59 -11.33 6.16
C GLY A 163 7.56 -12.85 6.33
N ILE A 164 8.56 -13.55 5.81
CA ILE A 164 8.72 -15.00 6.00
C ILE A 164 8.83 -15.33 7.50
N THR A 165 9.66 -14.63 8.24
CA THR A 165 9.84 -14.87 9.68
C THR A 165 8.53 -14.70 10.44
N LEU A 166 7.76 -13.65 10.13
CA LEU A 166 6.48 -13.39 10.78
C LEU A 166 5.41 -14.45 10.44
N LEU A 167 5.43 -14.97 9.22
CA LEU A 167 4.55 -16.09 8.81
C LEU A 167 4.94 -17.39 9.55
N PHE A 168 6.22 -17.74 9.60
CA PHE A 168 6.69 -18.95 10.30
C PHE A 168 6.47 -18.90 11.80
N THR A 169 6.56 -17.73 12.42
CA THR A 169 6.30 -17.55 13.87
C THR A 169 4.80 -17.46 14.19
N GLY A 170 3.93 -17.45 13.19
CA GLY A 170 2.49 -17.25 13.38
C GLY A 170 2.10 -15.85 13.86
N ALA A 171 3.06 -14.90 13.84
CA ALA A 171 2.80 -13.51 14.22
C ALA A 171 1.90 -12.79 13.17
N VAL A 172 1.93 -13.27 11.93
CA VAL A 172 1.08 -12.82 10.82
C VAL A 172 0.50 -14.06 10.13
N GLU A 173 -0.75 -13.97 9.73
CA GLU A 173 -1.44 -15.03 8.98
C GLU A 173 -1.31 -14.80 7.47
N GLY A 174 -1.12 -15.86 6.71
CA GLY A 174 -1.08 -15.83 5.24
C GLY A 174 -2.47 -15.80 4.60
N HIS A 175 -3.48 -16.36 5.29
CA HIS A 175 -4.89 -16.35 4.90
C HIS A 175 -5.73 -15.73 6.02
N PHE A 176 -6.60 -14.80 5.65
CA PHE A 176 -7.42 -14.07 6.61
C PHE A 176 -8.84 -14.63 6.66
N GLY A 177 -9.17 -15.33 7.73
CA GLY A 177 -10.55 -15.77 7.99
C GLY A 177 -11.52 -14.60 8.25
N ASN A 178 -11.01 -13.51 8.84
CA ASN A 178 -11.75 -12.26 9.05
C ASN A 178 -10.89 -11.07 8.65
N LEU A 179 -11.20 -10.49 7.48
CA LEU A 179 -10.47 -9.35 6.92
C LEU A 179 -10.48 -8.13 7.85
N ALA A 180 -11.60 -7.81 8.50
CA ALA A 180 -11.69 -6.64 9.36
C ALA A 180 -10.79 -6.76 10.60
N GLN A 181 -10.67 -7.97 11.16
CA GLN A 181 -9.75 -8.24 12.26
C GLN A 181 -8.30 -8.25 11.80
N ALA A 182 -8.01 -8.81 10.62
CA ALA A 182 -6.67 -8.84 10.04
C ALA A 182 -6.12 -7.41 9.84
N TYR A 183 -6.89 -6.51 9.25
CA TYR A 183 -6.48 -5.12 9.04
C TYR A 183 -6.23 -4.37 10.36
N LYS A 184 -6.99 -4.67 11.41
CA LYS A 184 -6.74 -4.13 12.76
C LYS A 184 -5.49 -4.71 13.40
N LYS A 185 -5.21 -6.01 13.24
CA LYS A 185 -4.10 -6.72 13.89
C LYS A 185 -2.79 -6.52 13.14
N TYR A 186 -2.82 -6.63 11.80
CA TYR A 186 -1.61 -6.68 10.96
C TYR A 186 -1.33 -5.39 10.20
N GLY A 187 -2.24 -4.41 10.23
CA GLY A 187 -2.08 -3.15 9.53
C GLY A 187 -2.53 -3.20 8.06
N PHE A 188 -2.68 -2.01 7.49
CA PHE A 188 -3.19 -1.84 6.13
C PHE A 188 -2.21 -2.37 5.07
N SER A 189 -0.94 -1.94 5.15
CA SER A 189 0.05 -2.17 4.10
C SER A 189 0.28 -3.67 3.85
N HIS A 190 0.45 -4.47 4.92
CA HIS A 190 0.58 -5.92 4.80
C HIS A 190 -0.69 -6.56 4.24
N CYS A 191 -1.86 -6.28 4.82
CA CYS A 191 -3.10 -6.93 4.40
C CYS A 191 -3.45 -6.59 2.94
N PHE A 192 -3.23 -5.34 2.51
CA PHE A 192 -3.45 -4.94 1.13
C PHE A 192 -2.51 -5.68 0.16
N VAL A 193 -1.20 -5.71 0.44
CA VAL A 193 -0.22 -6.43 -0.39
C VAL A 193 -0.53 -7.93 -0.41
N SER A 194 -0.89 -8.52 0.73
CA SER A 194 -1.32 -9.93 0.78
C SER A 194 -2.53 -10.17 -0.10
N SER A 195 -3.51 -9.26 -0.11
CA SER A 195 -4.70 -9.38 -1.00
C SER A 195 -4.37 -9.28 -2.49
N VAL A 196 -3.27 -8.61 -2.87
CA VAL A 196 -2.76 -8.58 -4.26
C VAL A 196 -2.12 -9.91 -4.64
N LEU A 197 -1.42 -10.55 -3.68
CA LEU A 197 -0.71 -11.81 -3.90
C LEU A 197 -1.63 -13.02 -3.77
N ASP A 198 -2.68 -12.92 -2.96
CA ASP A 198 -3.68 -13.97 -2.77
C ASP A 198 -4.66 -13.98 -3.96
N ARG A 199 -4.48 -14.96 -4.83
CA ARG A 199 -5.32 -15.13 -6.03
C ARG A 199 -6.66 -15.83 -5.73
N GLY A 200 -7.08 -15.89 -4.47
CA GLY A 200 -8.30 -16.56 -4.05
C GLY A 200 -8.13 -18.08 -3.86
N ILE A 201 -9.23 -18.75 -3.61
CA ILE A 201 -9.26 -20.20 -3.36
C ILE A 201 -8.76 -20.90 -4.63
N LYS A 202 -7.63 -21.59 -4.54
CA LYS A 202 -7.20 -22.51 -5.60
C LYS A 202 -8.25 -23.61 -5.69
N LYS A 203 -8.72 -23.87 -6.91
CA LYS A 203 -9.55 -25.04 -7.19
C LYS A 203 -8.83 -26.26 -6.60
N SER A 204 -9.49 -26.98 -5.70
CA SER A 204 -8.92 -28.23 -5.16
C SER A 204 -8.60 -29.15 -6.34
N GLY A 205 -7.44 -29.79 -6.33
CA GLY A 205 -7.04 -30.70 -7.40
C GLY A 205 -7.98 -31.89 -7.58
N ASP A 206 -8.83 -32.18 -6.58
CA ASP A 206 -9.83 -33.24 -6.56
C ASP A 206 -11.20 -32.78 -7.10
N TYR A 207 -11.30 -31.58 -7.65
CA TYR A 207 -12.53 -31.09 -8.27
C TYR A 207 -12.58 -31.58 -9.71
N SER A 208 -12.98 -32.83 -9.88
CA SER A 208 -13.36 -33.38 -11.20
C SER A 208 -14.88 -33.25 -11.41
N GLU A 209 -15.30 -32.98 -12.64
CA GLU A 209 -16.74 -32.96 -13.00
C GLU A 209 -17.41 -34.30 -12.65
N GLU A 210 -16.67 -35.41 -12.73
CA GLU A 210 -17.13 -36.75 -12.32
C GLU A 210 -17.50 -36.84 -10.83
N TYR A 211 -16.83 -36.07 -9.93
CA TYR A 211 -17.16 -36.08 -8.51
C TYR A 211 -18.46 -35.31 -8.23
N MET A 212 -18.76 -34.28 -9.01
CA MET A 212 -20.03 -33.53 -8.89
C MET A 212 -21.24 -34.32 -9.40
N ASP A 213 -21.07 -35.16 -10.42
CA ASP A 213 -22.14 -36.03 -10.95
C ASP A 213 -22.42 -37.26 -10.05
N SER A 214 -21.54 -37.52 -9.07
CA SER A 214 -21.67 -38.62 -8.10
C SER A 214 -22.34 -38.21 -6.78
N LEU A 215 -22.62 -36.92 -6.56
CA LEU A 215 -23.31 -36.36 -5.38
C LEU A 215 -24.78 -36.11 -5.68
#